data_c8700f1ace011272777297e9a1f5f3a1
#
_entry.id   c8700f1ace011272777297e9a1f5f3a1
#
_cell.length_a   1.000
_cell.length_b   1.000
_cell.length_c   1.000
_cell.angle_alpha   90.00
_cell.angle_beta   90.00
_cell.angle_gamma   90.00
#
_symmetry.space_group_name_H-M   'P 1'
#
loop_
_entity.id
_entity.type
_entity.pdbx_description
1 polymer ?
#
loop_
_entity_poly.entity_id
_entity_poly.type
_entity_poly.pdbx_seq_one_letter_code
_entity_poly.pdbx_strand_id
1 'polypeptide(L)' 'VVAVSVAVAIIDYVSSLIINAVAGLIG' A
#
# COMPACT_ATOMS: atom_id res chain seq x y z
N VAL A 1 -10.62 -15.84 -5.29
CA VAL A 1 -9.44 -16.61 -5.69
C VAL A 1 -8.21 -16.08 -4.94
N VAL A 2 -7.34 -17.01 -4.51
CA VAL A 2 -6.18 -16.66 -3.68
C VAL A 2 -5.22 -15.70 -4.40
N ALA A 3 -4.97 -15.94 -5.69
CA ALA A 3 -4.05 -15.11 -6.47
C ALA A 3 -4.50 -13.65 -6.52
N VAL A 4 -5.78 -13.42 -6.75
CA VAL A 4 -6.35 -12.07 -6.81
C VAL A 4 -6.31 -11.41 -5.43
N SER A 5 -6.65 -12.16 -4.39
CA SER A 5 -6.62 -11.65 -3.02
C SER A 5 -5.22 -11.22 -2.61
N VAL A 6 -4.21 -12.01 -2.94
CA VAL A 6 -2.82 -11.68 -2.65
C VAL A 6 -2.38 -10.44 -3.42
N ALA A 7 -2.75 -10.33 -4.70
CA ALA A 7 -2.41 -9.16 -5.52
C ALA A 7 -3.00 -7.88 -4.93
N VAL A 8 -4.26 -7.90 -4.54
CA VAL A 8 -4.92 -6.75 -3.93
C VAL A 8 -4.27 -6.39 -2.61
N ALA A 9 -3.92 -7.37 -1.80
CA ALA A 9 -3.26 -7.13 -0.52
C ALA A 9 -1.89 -6.45 -0.70
N ILE A 10 -1.13 -6.87 -1.71
CA ILE A 10 0.17 -6.25 -2.00
C ILE A 10 -0.01 -4.80 -2.46
N ILE A 11 -0.97 -4.53 -3.32
CA ILE A 11 -1.26 -3.18 -3.79
C ILE A 11 -1.63 -2.28 -2.62
N ASP A 12 -2.49 -2.73 -1.72
CA ASP A 12 -2.87 -1.99 -0.52
C ASP A 12 -1.66 -1.69 0.37
N TYR A 13 -0.80 -2.66 0.56
CA TYR A 13 0.41 -2.49 1.37
C TYR A 13 1.32 -1.41 0.80
N VAL A 14 1.61 -1.49 -0.51
CA VAL A 14 2.48 -0.52 -1.18
C VAL A 14 1.87 0.87 -1.18
N SER A 15 0.59 0.98 -1.46
CA SER A 15 -0.13 2.26 -1.44
C SER A 15 -0.06 2.92 -0.06
N SER A 16 -0.29 2.14 0.99
CA SER A 16 -0.21 2.64 2.36
C SER A 16 1.20 3.14 2.69
N LEU A 17 2.22 2.43 2.25
CA LEU A 17 3.61 2.81 2.46
C LEU A 17 3.93 4.15 1.80
N ILE A 18 3.47 4.35 0.57
CA ILE A 18 3.69 5.60 -0.17
C ILE A 18 3.00 6.76 0.52
N ILE A 19 1.74 6.60 0.90
CA ILE A 19 0.96 7.64 1.58
C ILE A 19 1.63 8.01 2.91
N ASN A 20 2.07 7.02 3.66
CA ASN A 20 2.74 7.24 4.94
C ASN A 20 4.05 8.02 4.76
N ALA A 21 4.82 7.70 3.73
CA ALA A 21 6.07 8.41 3.43
C ALA A 21 5.81 9.87 3.05
N VAL A 22 4.80 10.12 2.22
CA VAL A 22 4.42 11.47 1.82
C VAL A 22 3.97 12.29 3.03
N ALA A 23 3.15 11.71 3.89
CA ALA A 23 2.71 12.38 5.11
C ALA A 23 3.88 12.74 6.03
N GLY A 24 4.87 11.86 6.13
CA GLY A 24 6.08 12.13 6.89
C GLY A 24 6.92 13.26 6.32
N LEU A 25 6.95 13.41 5.00
CA LEU A 25 7.67 14.49 4.35
C LEU A 25 6.99 15.85 4.54
N ILE A 26 5.68 15.87 4.59
CA ILE A 26 4.92 17.10 4.70
C ILE A 26 4.85 17.59 6.15
N GLY A 27 4.81 16.68 7.06
CA GLY A 27 4.59 17.08 8.39
C GLY A 27 4.91 16.23 9.46
#